data_b35dd99421b0c060a53dd7b86f6e80be
#
_entry.id   b35dd99421b0c060a53dd7b86f6e80be
#
_cell.length_a   1.000
_cell.length_b   1.000
_cell.length_c   1.000
_cell.angle_alpha   90.00
_cell.angle_beta   90.00
_cell.angle_gamma   90.00
#
_symmetry.space_group_name_H-M   'P 1'
#
loop_
_entity.id
_entity.type
_entity.pdbx_description
1 polymer ?
#
loop_
_entity_poly.entity_id
_entity_poly.type
_entity_poly.pdbx_seq_one_letter_code
_entity_poly.pdbx_strand_id
1 'polypeptide(L)'
;MNLYLKHTLFYLLGISYALISSAQSNPDKLQCKVTGRMLLDGGVYLKNDNNFGNGVEFSDLRIGAKVAYQNWDMKLEIGYTGNKATIKDAFAKYTYKNHSIQVGQFYEPFSLEMMCSTFDIRFNQSPGAVLALTNGRRMGITYSYRNKRYYMSGGAFMDNEV
;
A
#
# COMPACT_ATOMS: atom_id res chain seq x y z
N MET A 1 -10.67 -35.60 -9.89
CA MET A 1 -10.39 -34.20 -9.39
C MET A 1 -10.89 -34.15 -7.96
N ASN A 2 -9.95 -34.20 -7.04
CA ASN A 2 -10.19 -34.55 -5.63
C ASN A 2 -11.08 -33.54 -4.89
N LEU A 3 -12.06 -34.09 -4.18
CA LEU A 3 -13.03 -33.34 -3.34
C LEU A 3 -12.35 -32.47 -2.29
N TYR A 4 -11.16 -32.84 -1.85
CA TYR A 4 -10.34 -32.09 -0.89
C TYR A 4 -9.85 -30.73 -1.41
N LEU A 5 -9.64 -30.57 -2.73
CA LEU A 5 -9.19 -29.33 -3.33
C LEU A 5 -10.28 -28.23 -3.33
N LYS A 6 -11.55 -28.64 -3.41
CA LYS A 6 -12.69 -27.70 -3.35
C LYS A 6 -12.88 -27.11 -1.94
N HIS A 7 -12.66 -27.90 -0.91
CA HIS A 7 -12.84 -27.42 0.48
C HIS A 7 -11.72 -26.49 0.93
N THR A 8 -10.47 -26.72 0.52
CA THR A 8 -9.35 -25.83 0.82
C THR A 8 -9.49 -24.48 0.13
N LEU A 9 -10.00 -24.42 -1.09
CA LEU A 9 -10.25 -23.16 -1.80
C LEU A 9 -11.35 -22.31 -1.13
N PHE A 10 -12.41 -22.99 -0.60
CA PHE A 10 -13.48 -22.31 0.14
C PHE A 10 -13.03 -21.76 1.50
N TYR A 11 -12.12 -22.45 2.20
CA TYR A 11 -11.56 -21.97 3.47
C TYR A 11 -10.63 -20.76 3.27
N LEU A 12 -9.84 -20.73 2.20
CA LEU A 12 -8.99 -19.57 1.85
C LEU A 12 -9.81 -18.33 1.46
N LEU A 13 -10.93 -18.51 0.76
CA LEU A 13 -11.87 -17.43 0.45
C LEU A 13 -12.66 -16.94 1.68
N GLY A 14 -12.94 -17.83 2.63
CA GLY A 14 -13.68 -17.49 3.86
C GLY A 14 -12.88 -16.63 4.85
N ILE A 15 -11.56 -16.77 4.89
CA ILE A 15 -10.69 -16.01 5.80
C ILE A 15 -10.53 -14.55 5.34
N SER A 16 -10.67 -14.24 4.05
CA SER A 16 -10.60 -12.88 3.53
C SER A 16 -11.83 -12.01 3.89
N TYR A 17 -12.96 -12.61 4.23
CA TYR A 17 -14.19 -11.88 4.57
C TYR A 17 -14.31 -11.48 6.05
N ALA A 18 -13.55 -12.07 6.95
CA ALA A 18 -13.71 -11.90 8.40
C ALA A 18 -13.02 -10.64 8.97
N LEU A 19 -12.28 -9.86 8.17
CA LEU A 19 -11.48 -8.73 8.66
C LEU A 19 -12.03 -7.35 8.28
N ILE A 20 -13.23 -7.26 7.68
CA ILE A 20 -13.88 -5.97 7.47
C ILE A 20 -14.82 -5.70 8.64
N SER A 21 -14.26 -5.44 9.79
CA SER A 21 -14.99 -4.82 10.89
C SER A 21 -15.08 -3.33 10.62
N SER A 22 -16.24 -2.85 10.17
CA SER A 22 -16.55 -1.42 10.06
C SER A 22 -16.69 -0.86 11.46
N ALA A 23 -15.61 -0.35 12.02
CA ALA A 23 -15.67 0.45 13.23
C ALA A 23 -16.33 1.77 12.88
N GLN A 24 -17.53 2.01 13.40
CA GLN A 24 -18.16 3.34 13.39
C GLN A 24 -17.20 4.33 14.07
N SER A 25 -16.81 5.36 13.33
CA SER A 25 -15.83 6.35 13.78
C SER A 25 -16.44 7.26 14.84
N ASN A 26 -16.10 7.00 16.09
CA ASN A 26 -16.25 7.98 17.15
C ASN A 26 -14.89 8.70 17.29
N PRO A 27 -14.79 10.01 16.98
CA PRO A 27 -13.50 10.72 16.93
C PRO A 27 -12.78 10.76 18.29
N ASP A 28 -13.49 10.58 19.39
CA ASP A 28 -12.91 10.62 20.74
C ASP A 28 -12.38 9.28 21.23
N LYS A 29 -12.52 8.21 20.45
CA LYS A 29 -12.00 6.88 20.79
C LYS A 29 -10.81 6.53 19.93
N LEU A 30 -9.78 5.96 20.56
CA LEU A 30 -8.66 5.35 19.86
C LEU A 30 -9.16 4.25 18.92
N GLN A 31 -8.91 4.40 17.65
CA GLN A 31 -9.25 3.41 16.63
C GLN A 31 -7.97 2.75 16.16
N CYS A 32 -7.91 1.42 16.28
CA CYS A 32 -6.81 0.63 15.77
C CYS A 32 -7.35 -0.33 14.70
N LYS A 33 -6.78 -0.29 13.50
CA LYS A 33 -7.13 -1.16 12.38
C LYS A 33 -5.91 -1.89 11.87
N VAL A 34 -5.95 -3.21 11.91
CA VAL A 34 -4.96 -4.05 11.23
C VAL A 34 -5.33 -4.15 9.75
N THR A 35 -4.35 -4.00 8.89
CA THR A 35 -4.49 -4.09 7.43
C THR A 35 -3.53 -5.13 6.89
N GLY A 36 -3.95 -5.87 5.88
CA GLY A 36 -3.13 -6.84 5.18
C GLY A 36 -3.44 -6.84 3.69
N ARG A 37 -2.44 -7.18 2.89
CA ARG A 37 -2.58 -7.36 1.45
C ARG A 37 -1.67 -8.49 0.98
N MET A 38 -2.21 -9.33 0.10
CA MET A 38 -1.46 -10.37 -0.59
C MET A 38 -1.82 -10.33 -2.06
N LEU A 39 -0.82 -10.19 -2.91
CA LEU A 39 -0.94 -10.29 -4.36
C LEU A 39 -0.09 -11.47 -4.83
N LEU A 40 -0.72 -12.33 -5.61
CA LEU A 40 -0.11 -13.47 -6.28
C LEU A 40 -0.18 -13.22 -7.78
N ASP A 41 0.98 -13.20 -8.41
CA ASP A 41 1.09 -13.13 -9.86
C ASP A 41 1.49 -14.48 -10.43
N GLY A 42 0.79 -14.91 -11.47
CA GLY A 42 1.08 -16.12 -12.22
C GLY A 42 1.15 -15.80 -13.70
N GLY A 43 2.13 -16.34 -14.39
CA GLY A 43 2.32 -16.14 -15.81
C GLY A 43 2.76 -17.41 -16.53
N VAL A 44 2.30 -17.51 -17.79
CA VAL A 44 2.78 -18.49 -18.75
C VAL A 44 3.39 -17.69 -19.91
N TYR A 45 4.63 -17.95 -20.25
CA TYR A 45 5.32 -17.25 -21.31
C TYR A 45 6.04 -18.23 -22.25
N LEU A 46 6.15 -17.86 -23.52
CA LEU A 46 6.93 -18.60 -24.49
C LEU A 46 8.42 -18.31 -24.27
N LYS A 47 9.16 -19.35 -23.95
CA LYS A 47 10.63 -19.32 -23.93
C LYS A 47 11.11 -19.72 -25.31
N ASN A 48 12.33 -19.30 -25.73
CA ASN A 48 12.91 -19.68 -27.03
C ASN A 48 12.74 -21.19 -27.29
N ASP A 49 12.52 -21.56 -28.54
CA ASP A 49 12.34 -22.94 -29.05
C ASP A 49 11.01 -23.65 -28.69
N ASN A 50 9.90 -22.91 -28.72
CA ASN A 50 8.55 -23.46 -28.48
C ASN A 50 8.33 -24.10 -27.11
N ASN A 51 9.20 -23.83 -26.13
CA ASN A 51 8.98 -24.24 -24.75
C ASN A 51 8.21 -23.16 -23.96
N PHE A 52 7.21 -23.62 -23.21
CA PHE A 52 6.45 -22.76 -22.28
C PHE A 52 7.19 -22.67 -20.94
N GLY A 53 7.45 -21.46 -20.49
CA GLY A 53 7.81 -21.19 -19.09
C GLY A 53 6.57 -20.80 -18.29
N ASN A 54 6.48 -21.27 -17.08
CA ASN A 54 5.46 -20.87 -16.14
C ASN A 54 6.11 -20.40 -14.84
N GLY A 55 5.48 -19.49 -14.15
CA GLY A 55 5.95 -19.01 -12.85
C GLY A 55 4.79 -18.48 -12.04
N VAL A 56 4.90 -18.65 -10.74
CA VAL A 56 4.01 -18.04 -9.74
C VAL A 56 4.89 -17.35 -8.72
N GLU A 57 4.60 -16.08 -8.45
CA GLU A 57 5.36 -15.27 -7.52
C GLU A 57 4.44 -14.49 -6.59
N PHE A 58 4.87 -14.32 -5.34
CA PHE A 58 4.25 -13.35 -4.45
C PHE A 58 4.79 -11.95 -4.81
N SER A 59 4.00 -11.22 -5.57
CA SER A 59 4.41 -9.88 -6.01
C SER A 59 4.30 -8.85 -4.90
N ASP A 60 3.38 -9.03 -3.94
CA ASP A 60 3.23 -8.09 -2.84
C ASP A 60 2.52 -8.74 -1.65
N LEU A 61 3.25 -8.92 -0.58
CA LEU A 61 2.72 -9.35 0.71
C LEU A 61 2.96 -8.26 1.73
N ARG A 62 1.89 -7.74 2.35
CA ARG A 62 1.99 -6.67 3.35
C ARG A 62 1.11 -6.94 4.55
N ILE A 63 1.62 -6.51 5.70
CA ILE A 63 0.88 -6.41 6.95
C ILE A 63 1.12 -5.05 7.54
N GLY A 64 0.09 -4.45 8.12
CA GLY A 64 0.21 -3.13 8.71
C GLY A 64 -0.84 -2.85 9.77
N ALA A 65 -0.61 -1.79 10.51
CA ALA A 65 -1.55 -1.24 11.47
C ALA A 65 -1.76 0.26 11.20
N LYS A 66 -2.99 0.69 11.33
CA LYS A 66 -3.38 2.10 11.33
C LYS A 66 -4.00 2.43 12.68
N VAL A 67 -3.57 3.54 13.23
CA VAL A 67 -4.09 4.07 14.48
C VAL A 67 -4.59 5.48 14.22
N ALA A 68 -5.84 5.74 14.57
CA ALA A 68 -6.45 7.07 14.50
C ALA A 68 -6.93 7.48 15.89
N TYR A 69 -6.57 8.69 16.30
CA TYR A 69 -7.00 9.28 17.56
C TYR A 69 -7.13 10.79 17.41
N GLN A 70 -8.33 11.30 17.56
CA GLN A 70 -8.67 12.71 17.35
C GLN A 70 -8.17 13.21 15.97
N ASN A 71 -7.16 14.07 15.98
CA ASN A 71 -6.57 14.68 14.80
C ASN A 71 -5.32 13.95 14.29
N TRP A 72 -4.94 12.85 14.95
CA TRP A 72 -3.75 12.06 14.62
C TRP A 72 -4.11 10.81 13.84
N ASP A 73 -3.41 10.58 12.76
CA ASP A 73 -3.40 9.35 11.98
C ASP A 73 -1.99 8.80 11.93
N MET A 74 -1.79 7.57 12.36
CA MET A 74 -0.51 6.88 12.30
C MET A 74 -0.65 5.61 11.48
N LYS A 75 0.36 5.28 10.70
CA LYS A 75 0.41 4.05 9.91
C LYS A 75 1.79 3.43 10.01
N LEU A 76 1.81 2.12 10.24
CA LEU A 76 2.98 1.28 10.07
C LEU A 76 2.62 0.13 9.14
N GLU A 77 3.39 -0.06 8.07
CA GLU A 77 3.19 -1.13 7.09
C GLU A 77 4.53 -1.75 6.73
N ILE A 78 4.60 -3.07 6.85
CA ILE A 78 5.76 -3.87 6.49
C ILE A 78 5.38 -4.70 5.27
N GLY A 79 6.22 -4.72 4.27
CA GLY A 79 6.07 -5.53 3.08
C GLY A 79 7.15 -6.59 2.96
N TYR A 80 6.80 -7.71 2.35
CA TYR A 80 7.71 -8.77 2.01
C TYR A 80 7.65 -9.01 0.50
N THR A 81 8.78 -8.83 -0.18
CA THR A 81 8.90 -8.99 -1.62
C THR A 81 10.33 -9.43 -1.94
N GLY A 82 10.50 -10.40 -2.84
CA GLY A 82 11.82 -10.87 -3.26
C GLY A 82 12.68 -11.39 -2.11
N ASN A 83 12.11 -12.14 -1.18
CA ASN A 83 12.75 -12.68 0.03
C ASN A 83 13.32 -11.63 0.99
N LYS A 84 12.81 -10.39 0.93
CA LYS A 84 13.23 -9.31 1.83
C LYS A 84 12.03 -8.66 2.50
N ALA A 85 12.13 -8.46 3.82
CA ALA A 85 11.18 -7.66 4.57
C ALA A 85 11.63 -6.19 4.51
N THR A 86 10.70 -5.29 4.17
CA THR A 86 10.98 -3.85 4.08
C THR A 86 9.86 -3.07 4.75
N ILE A 87 10.21 -1.99 5.41
CA ILE A 87 9.23 -1.03 5.91
C ILE A 87 8.70 -0.28 4.68
N LYS A 88 7.41 -0.38 4.44
CA LYS A 88 6.73 0.34 3.35
C LYS A 88 6.33 1.73 3.83
N ASP A 89 5.35 1.83 4.69
CA ASP A 89 4.90 3.10 5.25
C ASP A 89 5.13 3.11 6.76
N ALA A 90 5.71 4.17 7.28
CA ALA A 90 5.86 4.41 8.72
C ALA A 90 5.77 5.91 8.97
N PHE A 91 4.56 6.42 9.23
CA PHE A 91 4.34 7.85 9.37
C PHE A 91 3.31 8.20 10.44
N ALA A 92 3.41 9.42 10.94
CA ALA A 92 2.40 10.10 11.74
C ALA A 92 1.91 11.33 10.98
N LYS A 93 0.61 11.53 10.95
CA LYS A 93 -0.07 12.66 10.31
C LYS A 93 -0.96 13.35 11.32
N TYR A 94 -0.82 14.65 11.43
CA TYR A 94 -1.70 15.53 12.20
C TYR A 94 -2.55 16.36 11.27
N THR A 95 -3.86 16.37 11.47
CA THR A 95 -4.82 17.12 10.63
C THR A 95 -5.59 18.10 11.49
N TYR A 96 -5.55 19.38 11.13
CA TYR A 96 -6.34 20.42 11.78
C TYR A 96 -7.10 21.23 10.74
N LYS A 97 -8.42 21.14 10.74
CA LYS A 97 -9.29 21.75 9.72
C LYS A 97 -8.84 21.33 8.30
N ASN A 98 -8.35 22.28 7.53
CA ASN A 98 -7.93 22.11 6.15
C ASN A 98 -6.41 21.85 6.01
N HIS A 99 -5.68 21.84 7.11
CA HIS A 99 -4.22 21.74 7.16
C HIS A 99 -3.82 20.36 7.67
N SER A 100 -2.80 19.77 7.07
CA SER A 100 -2.21 18.53 7.60
C SER A 100 -0.70 18.56 7.47
N ILE A 101 -0.03 18.00 8.47
CA ILE A 101 1.41 17.77 8.50
C ILE A 101 1.60 16.27 8.65
N GLN A 102 2.46 15.71 7.82
CA GLN A 102 2.82 14.29 7.84
C GLN A 102 4.33 14.15 7.94
N VAL A 103 4.79 13.29 8.84
CA VAL A 103 6.22 13.05 9.10
C VAL A 103 6.45 11.55 9.12
N GLY A 104 7.53 11.08 8.52
CA GLY A 104 7.94 9.69 8.49
C GLY A 104 8.28 9.21 7.09
N GLN A 105 8.18 7.90 6.88
CA GLN A 105 8.43 7.25 5.60
C GLN A 105 7.11 7.00 4.87
N PHE A 106 6.96 7.57 3.69
CA PHE A 106 5.77 7.44 2.84
C PHE A 106 6.12 7.79 1.40
N TYR A 107 5.15 7.60 0.48
CA TYR A 107 5.33 8.02 -0.91
C TYR A 107 5.46 9.55 -1.00
N GLU A 108 6.48 10.00 -1.72
CA GLU A 108 6.60 11.41 -2.12
C GLU A 108 5.37 11.80 -2.95
N PRO A 109 4.66 12.90 -2.60
CA PRO A 109 3.43 13.32 -3.30
C PRO A 109 3.74 14.01 -4.63
N PHE A 110 4.54 13.37 -5.48
CA PHE A 110 4.99 13.92 -6.76
C PHE A 110 4.14 13.44 -7.94
N SER A 111 3.61 12.22 -7.91
CA SER A 111 2.82 11.65 -9.00
C SER A 111 1.47 11.16 -8.50
N LEU A 112 0.39 11.58 -9.16
CA LEU A 112 -0.97 11.09 -8.86
C LEU A 112 -1.08 9.58 -9.09
N GLU A 113 -0.39 9.05 -10.08
CA GLU A 113 -0.41 7.63 -10.44
C GLU A 113 0.27 6.77 -9.37
N MET A 114 1.38 7.26 -8.78
CA MET A 114 2.05 6.58 -7.66
C MET A 114 1.27 6.65 -6.35
N MET A 115 0.39 7.65 -6.21
CA MET A 115 -0.50 7.79 -5.05
C MET A 115 -1.76 6.94 -5.16
N CYS A 116 -2.09 6.45 -6.36
CA CYS A 116 -3.20 5.53 -6.55
C CYS A 116 -2.91 4.16 -5.93
N SER A 117 -3.96 3.52 -5.43
CA SER A 117 -3.86 2.14 -4.96
C SER A 117 -3.54 1.21 -6.13
N THR A 118 -2.71 0.21 -5.90
CA THR A 118 -2.43 -0.84 -6.89
C THR A 118 -3.69 -1.57 -7.35
N PHE A 119 -4.78 -1.54 -6.55
CA PHE A 119 -6.08 -2.10 -6.94
C PHE A 119 -6.84 -1.23 -7.93
N ASP A 120 -6.49 0.05 -8.07
CA ASP A 120 -7.18 1.01 -8.94
C ASP A 120 -6.46 1.19 -10.29
N ILE A 121 -5.26 0.63 -10.43
CA ILE A 121 -4.53 0.65 -11.70
C ILE A 121 -4.94 -0.53 -12.58
N ARG A 122 -5.05 -0.26 -13.90
CA ARG A 122 -5.45 -1.28 -14.90
C ARG A 122 -4.34 -2.24 -15.29
N PHE A 123 -3.11 -1.92 -14.96
CA PHE A 123 -1.92 -2.72 -15.29
C PHE A 123 -1.30 -3.28 -14.02
N ASN A 124 -0.64 -4.41 -14.13
CA ASN A 124 0.05 -5.08 -13.00
C ASN A 124 1.15 -4.24 -12.37
N GLN A 125 1.72 -3.30 -13.13
CA GLN A 125 2.77 -2.39 -12.67
C GLN A 125 2.55 -0.99 -13.24
N SER A 126 3.03 0.02 -12.53
CA SER A 126 3.06 1.39 -13.04
C SER A 126 3.94 1.48 -14.29
N PRO A 127 3.60 2.35 -15.26
CA PRO A 127 4.40 2.55 -16.46
C PRO A 127 5.87 2.88 -16.13
N GLY A 128 6.80 2.35 -16.91
CA GLY A 128 8.23 2.53 -16.69
C GLY A 128 8.66 4.01 -16.64
N ALA A 129 8.00 4.88 -17.40
CA ALA A 129 8.24 6.32 -17.36
C ALA A 129 7.90 6.94 -15.99
N VAL A 130 6.83 6.49 -15.35
CA VAL A 130 6.46 6.95 -14.00
C VAL A 130 7.47 6.46 -12.97
N LEU A 131 7.87 5.19 -13.07
CA LEU A 131 8.88 4.61 -12.17
C LEU A 131 10.23 5.30 -12.29
N ALA A 132 10.63 5.74 -13.49
CA ALA A 132 11.88 6.45 -13.72
C ALA A 132 11.90 7.87 -13.16
N LEU A 133 10.74 8.51 -13.06
CA LEU A 133 10.60 9.90 -12.60
C LEU A 133 10.20 10.02 -11.12
N THR A 134 9.84 8.90 -10.48
CA THR A 134 9.37 8.91 -9.09
C THR A 134 10.37 8.22 -8.17
N ASN A 135 10.66 8.85 -7.06
CA ASN A 135 11.63 8.34 -6.09
C ASN A 135 11.07 7.28 -5.11
N GLY A 136 9.81 6.92 -5.26
CA GLY A 136 9.19 5.92 -4.38
C GLY A 136 8.91 6.43 -2.96
N ARG A 137 9.17 5.60 -1.96
CA ARG A 137 8.99 5.94 -0.55
C ARG A 137 10.27 6.50 0.04
N ARG A 138 10.15 7.66 0.67
CA ARG A 138 11.26 8.35 1.33
C ARG A 138 10.86 8.83 2.72
N MET A 139 11.84 8.99 3.58
CA MET A 139 11.66 9.66 4.86
C MET A 139 11.59 11.16 4.64
N GLY A 140 10.57 11.81 5.20
CA GLY A 140 10.40 13.24 5.00
C GLY A 140 9.29 13.85 5.83
N ILE A 141 9.08 15.11 5.59
CA ILE A 141 7.99 15.92 6.15
C ILE A 141 7.21 16.56 5.01
N THR A 142 5.89 16.48 5.09
CA THR A 142 5.00 17.11 4.10
C THR A 142 3.93 17.92 4.81
N TYR A 143 3.72 19.12 4.31
CA TYR A 143 2.57 19.95 4.65
C TYR A 143 1.58 19.93 3.51
N SER A 144 0.30 19.79 3.82
CA SER A 144 -0.77 19.80 2.82
C SER A 144 -1.92 20.70 3.28
N TYR A 145 -2.48 21.41 2.32
CA TYR A 145 -3.69 22.21 2.47
C TYR A 145 -4.76 21.67 1.54
N ARG A 146 -5.96 21.38 2.07
CA ARG A 146 -7.09 20.88 1.28
C ARG A 146 -8.33 21.68 1.57
N ASN A 147 -8.91 22.26 0.51
CA ASN A 147 -10.22 22.89 0.53
C ASN A 147 -11.11 22.20 -0.51
N LYS A 148 -12.40 22.55 -0.57
CA LYS A 148 -13.36 21.98 -1.55
C LYS A 148 -12.91 22.10 -3.01
N ARG A 149 -12.12 23.13 -3.35
CA ARG A 149 -11.68 23.41 -4.73
C ARG A 149 -10.19 23.20 -4.98
N TYR A 150 -9.36 23.26 -3.93
CA TYR A 150 -7.91 23.26 -4.09
C TYR A 150 -7.26 22.24 -3.15
N TYR A 151 -6.28 21.54 -3.68
CA TYR A 151 -5.34 20.74 -2.92
C TYR A 151 -3.92 21.21 -3.26
N MET A 152 -3.15 21.55 -2.24
CA MET A 152 -1.76 21.92 -2.35
C MET A 152 -0.95 21.10 -1.36
N SER A 153 0.18 20.58 -1.78
CA SER A 153 1.12 19.90 -0.90
C SER A 153 2.54 20.25 -1.26
N GLY A 154 3.39 20.34 -0.24
CA GLY A 154 4.83 20.57 -0.38
C GLY A 154 5.55 19.92 0.77
N GLY A 155 6.77 19.46 0.55
CA GLY A 155 7.53 18.76 1.56
C GLY A 155 9.01 18.71 1.26
N ALA A 156 9.76 18.25 2.27
CA ALA A 156 11.18 17.96 2.17
C ALA A 156 11.40 16.48 2.47
N PHE A 157 12.18 15.82 1.66
CA PHE A 157 12.49 14.40 1.75
C PHE A 157 13.99 14.19 1.81
N MET A 158 14.40 13.21 2.58
CA MET A 158 15.80 12.80 2.64
C MET A 158 16.14 11.95 1.43
N ASP A 159 17.34 12.11 0.92
CA ASP A 159 17.87 11.20 -0.10
C ASP A 159 18.29 9.89 0.57
N ASN A 160 17.81 8.78 0.05
CA ASN A 160 18.19 7.44 0.52
C ASN A 160 19.35 6.92 -0.35
N GLU A 161 20.41 7.69 -0.50
CA GLU A 161 21.67 7.13 -1.00
C GLU A 161 22.32 6.30 0.11
N VAL A 162 22.06 5.00 0.08
CA VAL A 162 22.83 3.98 0.78
C VAL A 162 23.16 2.87 -0.19
#